data_488de0e2ac10e6621a0872f1a2ad802c
#
_entry.id   488de0e2ac10e6621a0872f1a2ad802c
#
_cell.length_a   1.000
_cell.length_b   1.000
_cell.length_c   1.000
_cell.angle_alpha   90.00
_cell.angle_beta   90.00
_cell.angle_gamma   90.00
#
_symmetry.space_group_name_H-M   'P 1'
#
loop_
_entity.id
_entity.type
_entity.pdbx_description
1 polymer ?
#
loop_
_entity_poly.entity_id
_entity_poly.type
_entity_poly.pdbx_seq_one_letter_code
_entity_poly.pdbx_strand_id
1 'polypeptide(L)'
;SAHAAYGTTALLPTLITDTVDIRSKAVAAGIAAFAEKVPGYLGLHLEGPHLSVARKGTHDPSLIRPLESDDLQFLVEKAGHFGEALITLAPESVSPADVTKLVEAGYVVSLGHTNAKARDILPYVSAGASMVTHLFNAMSQMENREPGLVGVALANGRLSCGLIADGFHVDPIVIQVALAAKQGPGRIFLVTDAMSTIGTDQQGFLLNDREVFRRGGRLTLADGTLAGADIDMLSCVRFAHEHIGLPLTEALNMASLYPAEAIGCATKGSLAAGMDADMLVLKPDLSLMATFIAGACVFGEDFSKGAAA
;
A
#
# COMPACT_ATOMS: atom_id res chain seq x y z
N SER A 1 4.97 14.61 8.16
CA SER A 1 4.96 15.89 7.42
C SER A 1 5.57 15.79 6.03
N ALA A 2 6.60 14.93 5.78
CA ALA A 2 7.21 14.81 4.46
C ALA A 2 6.20 14.49 3.36
N HIS A 3 5.36 13.47 3.53
CA HIS A 3 4.36 13.07 2.55
C HIS A 3 3.27 14.14 2.28
N ALA A 4 2.96 14.98 3.27
CA ALA A 4 2.00 16.09 3.08
C ALA A 4 2.52 17.13 2.06
N ALA A 5 3.84 17.33 1.97
CA ALA A 5 4.46 18.19 0.97
C ALA A 5 4.32 17.65 -0.47
N TYR A 6 3.86 16.40 -0.62
CA TYR A 6 3.57 15.74 -1.89
C TYR A 6 2.09 15.39 -2.05
N GLY A 7 1.21 16.00 -1.22
CA GLY A 7 -0.24 15.85 -1.34
C GLY A 7 -0.83 14.61 -0.67
N THR A 8 -0.06 13.83 0.08
CA THR A 8 -0.62 12.69 0.82
C THR A 8 -1.24 13.16 2.13
N THR A 9 -2.53 12.91 2.32
CA THR A 9 -3.29 13.32 3.50
C THR A 9 -3.46 12.22 4.53
N ALA A 10 -3.35 10.96 4.11
CA ALA A 10 -3.41 9.80 5.00
C ALA A 10 -2.52 8.68 4.47
N LEU A 11 -1.89 7.95 5.37
CA LEU A 11 -1.02 6.84 5.00
C LEU A 11 -0.94 5.77 6.09
N LEU A 12 -0.58 4.58 5.66
CA LEU A 12 -0.19 3.44 6.49
C LEU A 12 1.31 3.26 6.32
N PRO A 13 2.16 3.75 7.26
CA PRO A 13 3.58 3.41 7.24
C PRO A 13 3.75 1.91 7.21
N THR A 14 4.66 1.43 6.37
CA THR A 14 4.90 0.00 6.18
C THR A 14 6.14 -0.44 6.92
N LEU A 15 5.99 -1.48 7.77
CA LEU A 15 7.11 -2.27 8.23
C LEU A 15 7.26 -3.47 7.31
N ILE A 16 8.37 -3.55 6.57
CA ILE A 16 8.72 -4.75 5.81
C ILE A 16 9.26 -5.84 6.75
N THR A 17 9.49 -7.03 6.23
CA THR A 17 10.10 -8.16 6.95
C THR A 17 11.28 -7.73 7.82
N ASP A 18 11.19 -7.97 9.11
CA ASP A 18 12.21 -7.64 10.09
C ASP A 18 12.13 -8.60 11.30
N THR A 19 12.99 -8.39 12.29
CA THR A 19 13.03 -9.15 13.54
C THR A 19 11.81 -8.90 14.42
N VAL A 20 11.52 -9.81 15.34
CA VAL A 20 10.44 -9.67 16.33
C VAL A 20 10.59 -8.41 17.18
N ASP A 21 11.83 -8.01 17.50
CA ASP A 21 12.12 -6.80 18.27
C ASP A 21 11.74 -5.53 17.49
N ILE A 22 12.14 -5.44 16.22
CA ILE A 22 11.79 -4.30 15.36
C ILE A 22 10.29 -4.25 15.11
N ARG A 23 9.62 -5.39 14.87
CA ARG A 23 8.15 -5.46 14.78
C ARG A 23 7.48 -4.88 16.02
N SER A 24 7.96 -5.30 17.21
CA SER A 24 7.39 -4.84 18.48
C SER A 24 7.57 -3.33 18.68
N LYS A 25 8.73 -2.78 18.29
CA LYS A 25 9.01 -1.34 18.34
C LYS A 25 8.15 -0.57 17.33
N ALA A 26 7.98 -1.06 16.10
CA ALA A 26 7.14 -0.43 15.09
C ALA A 26 5.68 -0.38 15.52
N VAL A 27 5.14 -1.49 16.05
CA VAL A 27 3.78 -1.54 16.58
C VAL A 27 3.61 -0.59 17.77
N ALA A 28 4.58 -0.54 18.71
CA ALA A 28 4.54 0.42 19.82
C ALA A 28 4.55 1.88 19.34
N ALA A 29 5.35 2.21 18.32
CA ALA A 29 5.37 3.53 17.70
C ALA A 29 4.03 3.85 17.02
N GLY A 30 3.42 2.87 16.36
CA GLY A 30 2.08 3.01 15.75
C GLY A 30 1.00 3.27 16.79
N ILE A 31 1.03 2.56 17.93
CA ILE A 31 0.10 2.78 19.04
C ILE A 31 0.24 4.22 19.58
N ALA A 32 1.47 4.68 19.78
CA ALA A 32 1.72 6.06 20.22
C ALA A 32 1.22 7.09 19.21
N ALA A 33 1.52 6.90 17.92
CA ALA A 33 1.08 7.80 16.86
C ALA A 33 -0.46 7.89 16.75
N PHE A 34 -1.15 6.76 16.95
CA PHE A 34 -2.61 6.70 16.96
C PHE A 34 -3.21 7.42 18.18
N ALA A 35 -2.65 7.17 19.37
CA ALA A 35 -3.09 7.82 20.60
C ALA A 35 -2.85 9.34 20.56
N GLU A 36 -1.75 9.80 20.00
CA GLU A 36 -1.41 11.21 19.82
C GLU A 36 -2.13 11.88 18.65
N LYS A 37 -2.91 11.13 17.86
CA LYS A 37 -3.63 11.60 16.66
C LYS A 37 -2.70 12.33 15.69
N VAL A 38 -1.55 11.73 15.40
CA VAL A 38 -0.56 12.31 14.47
C VAL A 38 -1.21 12.57 13.11
N PRO A 39 -1.21 13.82 12.60
CA PRO A 39 -1.87 14.15 11.34
C PRO A 39 -1.36 13.30 10.18
N GLY A 40 -2.31 12.69 9.44
CA GLY A 40 -2.01 11.83 8.30
C GLY A 40 -1.64 10.39 8.66
N TYR A 41 -1.46 10.05 9.93
CA TYR A 41 -1.30 8.67 10.36
C TYR A 41 -2.68 7.99 10.44
N LEU A 42 -2.88 6.90 9.68
CA LEU A 42 -4.14 6.16 9.66
C LEU A 42 -4.04 4.82 10.38
N GLY A 43 -2.88 4.20 10.35
CA GLY A 43 -2.61 2.88 10.92
C GLY A 43 -1.27 2.34 10.43
N LEU A 44 -1.07 1.03 10.51
CA LEU A 44 0.15 0.37 10.06
C LEU A 44 -0.14 -0.68 8.99
N HIS A 45 0.79 -0.80 8.05
CA HIS A 45 0.92 -1.95 7.16
C HIS A 45 2.10 -2.81 7.63
N LEU A 46 1.84 -4.09 7.91
CA LEU A 46 2.88 -5.09 8.23
C LEU A 46 3.09 -5.97 6.99
N GLU A 47 4.20 -5.79 6.29
CA GLU A 47 4.54 -6.54 5.09
C GLU A 47 5.54 -7.65 5.41
N GLY A 48 5.01 -8.83 5.67
CA GLY A 48 5.78 -9.96 6.20
C GLY A 48 5.93 -9.95 7.73
N PRO A 49 6.82 -10.80 8.28
CA PRO A 49 7.81 -11.70 7.65
C PRO A 49 7.22 -13.01 7.06
N HIS A 50 5.92 -13.18 7.08
CA HIS A 50 5.23 -14.43 6.70
C HIS A 50 4.97 -14.47 5.18
N LEU A 51 6.05 -14.42 4.39
CA LEU A 51 6.08 -14.32 2.93
C LEU A 51 6.68 -15.59 2.31
N SER A 52 6.71 -15.66 0.98
CA SER A 52 7.41 -16.72 0.24
C SER A 52 8.81 -16.28 -0.13
N VAL A 53 9.82 -17.07 0.24
CA VAL A 53 11.21 -16.83 -0.18
C VAL A 53 11.36 -16.80 -1.71
N ALA A 54 10.55 -17.60 -2.43
CA ALA A 54 10.55 -17.64 -3.91
C ALA A 54 10.14 -16.29 -4.54
N ARG A 55 9.43 -15.45 -3.81
CA ARG A 55 8.96 -14.12 -4.23
C ARG A 55 9.34 -13.03 -3.24
N LYS A 56 10.49 -13.16 -2.61
CA LYS A 56 10.99 -12.28 -1.57
C LYS A 56 11.14 -10.80 -1.99
N GLY A 57 11.33 -10.52 -3.28
CA GLY A 57 11.67 -9.17 -3.72
C GLY A 57 12.92 -8.65 -3.00
N THR A 58 12.80 -7.49 -2.36
CA THR A 58 13.87 -6.90 -1.55
C THR A 58 13.89 -7.35 -0.09
N HIS A 59 12.93 -8.16 0.38
CA HIS A 59 12.93 -8.67 1.76
C HIS A 59 14.15 -9.57 2.02
N ASP A 60 14.65 -9.54 3.25
CA ASP A 60 15.74 -10.42 3.67
C ASP A 60 15.22 -11.86 3.82
N PRO A 61 15.72 -12.81 3.00
CA PRO A 61 15.23 -14.18 3.04
C PRO A 61 15.53 -14.90 4.36
N SER A 62 16.52 -14.45 5.13
CA SER A 62 16.86 -15.03 6.44
C SER A 62 15.83 -14.69 7.53
N LEU A 63 15.04 -13.65 7.32
CA LEU A 63 14.00 -13.20 8.25
C LEU A 63 12.59 -13.67 7.82
N ILE A 64 12.42 -14.15 6.58
CA ILE A 64 11.16 -14.74 6.12
C ILE A 64 10.92 -16.07 6.82
N ARG A 65 9.74 -16.22 7.43
CA ARG A 65 9.40 -17.41 8.22
C ARG A 65 7.88 -17.66 8.26
N PRO A 66 7.45 -18.89 8.53
CA PRO A 66 6.04 -19.18 8.78
C PRO A 66 5.46 -18.37 9.95
N LEU A 67 4.15 -18.19 9.94
CA LEU A 67 3.40 -17.62 11.06
C LEU A 67 3.31 -18.65 12.18
N GLU A 68 3.94 -18.39 13.30
CA GLU A 68 3.88 -19.23 14.48
C GLU A 68 2.80 -18.73 15.46
N SER A 69 2.44 -19.57 16.46
CA SER A 69 1.41 -19.25 17.45
C SER A 69 1.67 -17.94 18.20
N ASP A 70 2.92 -17.68 18.58
CA ASP A 70 3.29 -16.47 19.33
C ASP A 70 3.17 -15.22 18.46
N ASP A 71 3.48 -15.33 17.16
CA ASP A 71 3.26 -14.23 16.21
C ASP A 71 1.78 -13.92 16.04
N LEU A 72 0.96 -14.97 15.84
CA LEU A 72 -0.48 -14.81 15.70
C LEU A 72 -1.09 -14.20 16.96
N GLN A 73 -0.70 -14.69 18.15
CA GLN A 73 -1.16 -14.14 19.40
C GLN A 73 -0.81 -12.65 19.53
N PHE A 74 0.45 -12.28 19.26
CA PHE A 74 0.89 -10.88 19.27
C PHE A 74 0.07 -10.01 18.32
N LEU A 75 -0.14 -10.46 17.08
CA LEU A 75 -0.90 -9.72 16.08
C LEU A 75 -2.36 -9.50 16.52
N VAL A 76 -3.01 -10.55 17.00
CA VAL A 76 -4.41 -10.49 17.49
C VAL A 76 -4.54 -9.56 18.70
N GLU A 77 -3.61 -9.64 19.68
CA GLU A 77 -3.62 -8.78 20.86
C GLU A 77 -3.37 -7.30 20.54
N LYS A 78 -2.65 -6.98 19.46
CA LYS A 78 -2.33 -5.59 19.09
C LYS A 78 -3.28 -4.98 18.06
N ALA A 79 -4.15 -5.78 17.45
CA ALA A 79 -5.17 -5.31 16.53
C ALA A 79 -6.03 -4.19 17.15
N GLY A 80 -6.36 -3.15 16.36
CA GLY A 80 -7.18 -2.02 16.80
C GLY A 80 -6.49 -1.00 17.71
N HIS A 81 -5.28 -1.29 18.21
CA HIS A 81 -4.57 -0.34 19.10
C HIS A 81 -3.75 0.71 18.35
N PHE A 82 -3.41 0.48 17.08
CA PHE A 82 -2.60 1.38 16.25
C PHE A 82 -3.34 1.94 15.03
N GLY A 83 -4.68 1.96 15.06
CA GLY A 83 -5.52 2.39 13.94
C GLY A 83 -5.83 1.26 12.97
N GLU A 84 -5.95 1.59 11.68
CA GLU A 84 -6.22 0.60 10.62
C GLU A 84 -5.06 -0.40 10.52
N ALA A 85 -5.39 -1.68 10.47
CA ALA A 85 -4.42 -2.77 10.47
C ALA A 85 -4.42 -3.49 9.12
N LEU A 86 -3.39 -3.25 8.31
CA LEU A 86 -3.15 -3.97 7.06
C LEU A 86 -1.99 -4.94 7.25
N ILE A 87 -2.14 -6.18 6.77
CA ILE A 87 -1.06 -7.17 6.78
C ILE A 87 -0.94 -7.88 5.44
N THR A 88 0.28 -7.96 4.90
CA THR A 88 0.60 -8.75 3.70
C THR A 88 1.19 -10.09 4.07
N LEU A 89 0.60 -11.15 3.55
CA LEU A 89 0.94 -12.54 3.83
C LEU A 89 1.03 -13.37 2.54
N ALA A 90 1.78 -14.47 2.60
CA ALA A 90 1.86 -15.45 1.54
C ALA A 90 1.24 -16.80 1.97
N PRO A 91 0.46 -17.46 1.10
CA PRO A 91 -0.08 -18.79 1.35
C PRO A 91 0.94 -19.85 1.79
N GLU A 92 2.20 -19.68 1.40
CA GLU A 92 3.28 -20.60 1.75
C GLU A 92 3.67 -20.54 3.23
N SER A 93 3.34 -19.45 3.92
CA SER A 93 3.80 -19.18 5.29
C SER A 93 2.67 -19.05 6.32
N VAL A 94 1.41 -19.06 5.88
CA VAL A 94 0.23 -18.86 6.75
C VAL A 94 -0.86 -19.84 6.36
N SER A 95 -1.64 -20.32 7.32
CA SER A 95 -2.82 -21.15 7.02
C SER A 95 -4.07 -20.30 6.78
N PRO A 96 -5.08 -20.80 6.03
CA PRO A 96 -6.38 -20.11 5.92
C PRO A 96 -7.07 -19.89 7.27
N ALA A 97 -6.90 -20.81 8.21
CA ALA A 97 -7.48 -20.69 9.56
C ALA A 97 -6.87 -19.52 10.35
N ASP A 98 -5.57 -19.25 10.17
CA ASP A 98 -4.92 -18.10 10.80
C ASP A 98 -5.32 -16.80 10.13
N VAL A 99 -5.54 -16.80 8.81
CA VAL A 99 -6.14 -15.66 8.10
C VAL A 99 -7.51 -15.31 8.66
N THR A 100 -8.36 -16.31 8.90
CA THR A 100 -9.67 -16.07 9.55
C THR A 100 -9.52 -15.37 10.89
N LYS A 101 -8.60 -15.82 11.77
CA LYS A 101 -8.35 -15.19 13.08
C LYS A 101 -7.85 -13.76 12.96
N LEU A 102 -6.98 -13.47 11.99
CA LEU A 102 -6.49 -12.12 11.75
C LEU A 102 -7.61 -11.18 11.25
N VAL A 103 -8.47 -11.67 10.35
CA VAL A 103 -9.64 -10.92 9.87
C VAL A 103 -10.64 -10.67 11.01
N GLU A 104 -10.92 -11.67 11.85
CA GLU A 104 -11.79 -11.54 13.03
C GLU A 104 -11.20 -10.55 14.06
N ALA A 105 -9.88 -10.45 14.15
CA ALA A 105 -9.20 -9.45 15.00
C ALA A 105 -9.22 -8.03 14.41
N GLY A 106 -9.64 -7.84 13.15
CA GLY A 106 -9.75 -6.54 12.51
C GLY A 106 -8.65 -6.20 11.49
N TYR A 107 -7.81 -7.17 11.11
CA TYR A 107 -6.86 -6.95 10.03
C TYR A 107 -7.54 -7.00 8.65
N VAL A 108 -7.19 -6.07 7.78
CA VAL A 108 -7.31 -6.25 6.35
C VAL A 108 -6.16 -7.14 5.89
N VAL A 109 -6.48 -8.34 5.41
CA VAL A 109 -5.46 -9.28 4.94
C VAL A 109 -5.25 -9.14 3.45
N SER A 110 -4.02 -8.81 3.07
CA SER A 110 -3.55 -8.68 1.70
C SER A 110 -2.66 -9.87 1.31
N LEU A 111 -2.85 -10.41 0.12
CA LEU A 111 -2.00 -11.45 -0.42
C LEU A 111 -0.90 -10.82 -1.29
N GLY A 112 0.33 -11.21 -1.05
CA GLY A 112 1.49 -10.71 -1.79
C GLY A 112 2.73 -11.57 -1.53
N HIS A 113 3.82 -11.28 -2.23
CA HIS A 113 5.09 -12.00 -2.09
C HIS A 113 4.92 -13.53 -2.08
N THR A 114 4.13 -14.04 -3.04
CA THR A 114 3.74 -15.45 -3.13
C THR A 114 3.95 -16.03 -4.51
N ASN A 115 4.35 -17.27 -4.58
CA ASN A 115 4.40 -18.04 -5.81
C ASN A 115 3.28 -19.11 -5.88
N ALA A 116 2.27 -18.97 -5.02
CA ALA A 116 1.14 -19.90 -4.94
C ALA A 116 0.35 -19.95 -6.24
N LYS A 117 -0.21 -21.12 -6.55
CA LYS A 117 -1.10 -21.33 -7.68
C LYS A 117 -2.50 -20.84 -7.35
N ALA A 118 -3.30 -20.55 -8.39
CA ALA A 118 -4.66 -20.06 -8.22
C ALA A 118 -5.51 -20.93 -7.29
N ARG A 119 -5.43 -22.26 -7.42
CA ARG A 119 -6.17 -23.20 -6.55
C ARG A 119 -5.78 -23.11 -5.08
N ASP A 120 -4.54 -22.77 -4.80
CA ASP A 120 -4.01 -22.69 -3.43
C ASP A 120 -4.29 -21.31 -2.80
N ILE A 121 -4.61 -20.28 -3.61
CA ILE A 121 -4.99 -18.93 -3.19
C ILE A 121 -6.47 -18.82 -2.80
N LEU A 122 -7.37 -19.51 -3.50
CA LEU A 122 -8.82 -19.39 -3.29
C LEU A 122 -9.28 -19.66 -1.85
N PRO A 123 -8.72 -20.63 -1.09
CA PRO A 123 -9.04 -20.81 0.32
C PRO A 123 -8.79 -19.57 1.19
N TYR A 124 -7.76 -18.77 0.88
CA TYR A 124 -7.44 -17.54 1.61
C TYR A 124 -8.45 -16.43 1.37
N VAL A 125 -8.94 -16.30 0.12
CA VAL A 125 -10.05 -15.40 -0.20
C VAL A 125 -11.32 -15.82 0.54
N SER A 126 -11.56 -17.12 0.65
CA SER A 126 -12.70 -17.66 1.43
C SER A 126 -12.53 -17.43 2.94
N ALA A 127 -11.30 -17.40 3.44
CA ALA A 127 -10.94 -17.10 4.83
C ALA A 127 -11.03 -15.59 5.16
N GLY A 128 -11.26 -14.72 4.17
CA GLY A 128 -11.48 -13.30 4.37
C GLY A 128 -10.36 -12.40 3.86
N ALA A 129 -9.31 -12.93 3.21
CA ALA A 129 -8.35 -12.08 2.50
C ALA A 129 -9.09 -11.26 1.43
N SER A 130 -8.93 -9.93 1.46
CA SER A 130 -9.70 -8.98 0.64
C SER A 130 -8.83 -8.07 -0.23
N MET A 131 -7.51 -8.21 -0.15
CA MET A 131 -6.59 -7.33 -0.85
C MET A 131 -5.44 -8.10 -1.50
N VAL A 132 -4.81 -7.48 -2.50
CA VAL A 132 -3.56 -7.93 -3.12
C VAL A 132 -2.58 -6.76 -3.12
N THR A 133 -1.39 -7.00 -2.61
CA THR A 133 -0.31 -6.00 -2.48
C THR A 133 0.38 -5.83 -3.84
N HIS A 134 0.66 -4.57 -4.25
CA HIS A 134 1.40 -4.17 -5.46
C HIS A 134 1.29 -5.16 -6.63
N LEU A 135 0.06 -5.28 -7.17
CA LEU A 135 -0.33 -6.19 -8.25
C LEU A 135 0.76 -6.32 -9.33
N PHE A 136 1.05 -7.53 -9.79
CA PHE A 136 2.13 -7.98 -10.67
C PHE A 136 3.52 -8.11 -10.02
N ASN A 137 3.82 -7.37 -8.97
CA ASN A 137 5.14 -7.36 -8.35
C ASN A 137 5.26 -8.46 -7.30
N ALA A 138 6.39 -9.17 -7.29
CA ALA A 138 6.71 -10.23 -6.34
C ALA A 138 5.59 -11.28 -6.13
N MET A 139 4.90 -11.70 -7.21
CA MET A 139 3.81 -12.68 -7.15
C MET A 139 3.79 -13.63 -8.36
N SER A 140 3.00 -14.70 -8.26
CA SER A 140 2.75 -15.61 -9.38
C SER A 140 1.99 -14.88 -10.49
N GLN A 141 2.51 -14.93 -11.71
CA GLN A 141 1.96 -14.26 -12.87
C GLN A 141 0.82 -15.06 -13.51
N MET A 142 0.04 -14.39 -14.34
CA MET A 142 -1.02 -15.02 -15.12
C MET A 142 -0.43 -15.69 -16.37
N GLU A 143 -0.55 -16.99 -16.44
CA GLU A 143 -0.16 -17.80 -17.58
C GLU A 143 -1.37 -18.47 -18.22
N ASN A 144 -1.19 -19.07 -19.42
CA ASN A 144 -2.30 -19.66 -20.17
C ASN A 144 -2.98 -20.87 -19.48
N ARG A 145 -2.31 -21.53 -18.55
CA ARG A 145 -2.83 -22.71 -17.82
C ARG A 145 -2.79 -22.56 -16.31
N GLU A 146 -2.10 -21.55 -15.81
CA GLU A 146 -2.02 -21.22 -14.38
C GLU A 146 -2.24 -19.71 -14.19
N PRO A 147 -3.40 -19.31 -13.67
CA PRO A 147 -3.71 -17.89 -13.51
C PRO A 147 -2.82 -17.16 -12.49
N GLY A 148 -2.23 -17.88 -11.54
CA GLY A 148 -1.47 -17.29 -10.45
C GLY A 148 -2.30 -16.34 -9.59
N LEU A 149 -1.61 -15.56 -8.75
CA LEU A 149 -2.28 -14.53 -7.95
C LEU A 149 -2.81 -13.40 -8.83
N VAL A 150 -2.10 -13.02 -9.90
CA VAL A 150 -2.56 -11.98 -10.83
C VAL A 150 -3.92 -12.32 -11.43
N GLY A 151 -4.09 -13.52 -11.98
CA GLY A 151 -5.37 -13.94 -12.58
C GLY A 151 -6.49 -14.05 -11.55
N VAL A 152 -6.21 -14.57 -10.34
CA VAL A 152 -7.20 -14.61 -9.24
C VAL A 152 -7.60 -13.20 -8.83
N ALA A 153 -6.65 -12.27 -8.68
CA ALA A 153 -6.90 -10.89 -8.29
C ALA A 153 -7.79 -10.14 -9.28
N LEU A 154 -7.56 -10.34 -10.58
CA LEU A 154 -8.37 -9.70 -11.63
C LEU A 154 -9.77 -10.30 -11.74
N ALA A 155 -9.89 -11.62 -11.68
CA ALA A 155 -11.15 -12.32 -11.87
C ALA A 155 -12.03 -12.36 -10.61
N ASN A 156 -11.47 -12.19 -9.41
CA ASN A 156 -12.23 -12.26 -8.16
C ASN A 156 -12.65 -10.86 -7.69
N GLY A 157 -13.98 -10.63 -7.70
CA GLY A 157 -14.56 -9.35 -7.30
C GLY A 157 -14.41 -9.00 -5.81
N ARG A 158 -13.98 -9.92 -4.94
CA ARG A 158 -13.75 -9.63 -3.52
C ARG A 158 -12.39 -9.00 -3.24
N LEU A 159 -11.44 -9.10 -4.18
CA LEU A 159 -10.08 -8.62 -3.99
C LEU A 159 -9.93 -7.20 -4.53
N SER A 160 -9.52 -6.27 -3.69
CA SER A 160 -8.97 -4.97 -4.11
C SER A 160 -7.45 -5.10 -4.31
N CYS A 161 -6.88 -4.34 -5.24
CA CYS A 161 -5.49 -4.53 -5.64
C CYS A 161 -4.73 -3.21 -5.61
N GLY A 162 -3.69 -3.11 -4.79
CA GLY A 162 -2.72 -2.01 -4.88
C GLY A 162 -1.90 -2.11 -6.16
N LEU A 163 -1.60 -0.98 -6.80
CA LEU A 163 -0.84 -0.93 -8.04
C LEU A 163 0.13 0.26 -8.02
N ILE A 164 1.40 0.03 -8.34
CA ILE A 164 2.43 1.07 -8.46
C ILE A 164 2.39 1.59 -9.90
N ALA A 165 2.03 2.87 -10.08
CA ALA A 165 1.93 3.51 -11.39
C ALA A 165 3.09 4.49 -11.59
N ASP A 166 4.30 3.97 -11.81
CA ASP A 166 5.53 4.73 -12.02
C ASP A 166 6.18 4.48 -13.38
N GLY A 167 5.61 3.58 -14.20
CA GLY A 167 6.15 3.19 -15.51
C GLY A 167 7.35 2.25 -15.46
N PHE A 168 7.78 1.81 -14.26
CA PHE A 168 8.90 0.89 -14.06
C PHE A 168 8.47 -0.45 -13.47
N HIS A 169 7.57 -0.42 -12.48
CA HIS A 169 7.04 -1.62 -11.83
C HIS A 169 6.03 -2.36 -12.71
N VAL A 170 5.20 -1.63 -13.44
CA VAL A 170 4.20 -2.20 -14.34
C VAL A 170 4.12 -1.37 -15.62
N ASP A 171 4.20 -2.04 -16.77
CA ASP A 171 4.07 -1.40 -18.07
C ASP A 171 2.67 -0.79 -18.25
N PRO A 172 2.52 0.40 -18.86
CA PRO A 172 1.23 1.05 -19.08
C PRO A 172 0.19 0.17 -19.80
N ILE A 173 0.60 -0.65 -20.76
CA ILE A 173 -0.30 -1.57 -21.46
C ILE A 173 -0.83 -2.63 -20.50
N VAL A 174 0.03 -3.16 -19.63
CA VAL A 174 -0.36 -4.16 -18.61
C VAL A 174 -1.35 -3.55 -17.62
N ILE A 175 -1.15 -2.28 -17.23
CA ILE A 175 -2.10 -1.55 -16.36
C ILE A 175 -3.45 -1.39 -17.06
N GLN A 176 -3.48 -0.98 -18.34
CA GLN A 176 -4.72 -0.86 -19.12
C GLN A 176 -5.48 -2.19 -19.21
N VAL A 177 -4.77 -3.30 -19.48
CA VAL A 177 -5.35 -4.64 -19.52
C VAL A 177 -5.90 -5.04 -18.15
N ALA A 178 -5.16 -4.78 -17.08
CA ALA A 178 -5.60 -5.10 -15.71
C ALA A 178 -6.87 -4.33 -15.33
N LEU A 179 -6.94 -3.04 -15.65
CA LEU A 179 -8.12 -2.20 -15.39
C LEU A 179 -9.34 -2.69 -16.16
N ALA A 180 -9.18 -3.09 -17.42
CA ALA A 180 -10.24 -3.64 -18.23
C ALA A 180 -10.72 -5.03 -17.78
N ALA A 181 -9.82 -5.85 -17.21
CA ALA A 181 -10.11 -7.21 -16.77
C ALA A 181 -10.66 -7.30 -15.34
N LYS A 182 -10.41 -6.29 -14.50
CA LYS A 182 -10.75 -6.32 -13.08
C LYS A 182 -12.25 -6.42 -12.84
N GLN A 183 -12.66 -7.47 -12.15
CA GLN A 183 -14.05 -7.68 -11.72
C GLN A 183 -14.30 -7.03 -10.36
N GLY A 184 -15.40 -6.26 -10.26
CA GLY A 184 -15.83 -5.63 -9.00
C GLY A 184 -16.65 -6.55 -8.09
N PRO A 185 -16.95 -6.11 -6.84
CA PRO A 185 -16.82 -4.73 -6.34
C PRO A 185 -15.41 -4.28 -5.97
N GLY A 186 -14.48 -5.18 -5.68
CA GLY A 186 -13.08 -4.83 -5.41
C GLY A 186 -12.45 -4.12 -6.60
N ARG A 187 -11.58 -3.15 -6.32
CA ARG A 187 -11.02 -2.24 -7.33
C ARG A 187 -9.49 -2.29 -7.36
N ILE A 188 -8.90 -1.80 -8.45
CA ILE A 188 -7.48 -1.45 -8.49
C ILE A 188 -7.34 -0.03 -7.95
N PHE A 189 -6.42 0.18 -7.02
CA PHE A 189 -6.10 1.47 -6.44
C PHE A 189 -4.60 1.73 -6.47
N LEU A 190 -4.19 3.01 -6.43
CA LEU A 190 -2.78 3.38 -6.48
C LEU A 190 -2.12 3.21 -5.12
N VAL A 191 -0.91 2.69 -5.13
CA VAL A 191 0.02 2.69 -4.01
C VAL A 191 1.36 3.25 -4.47
N THR A 192 2.11 3.87 -3.56
CA THR A 192 3.45 4.37 -3.90
C THR A 192 4.50 3.30 -3.71
N ASP A 193 4.41 2.50 -2.66
CA ASP A 193 5.52 1.66 -2.21
C ASP A 193 6.83 2.46 -2.04
N ALA A 194 6.68 3.74 -1.63
CA ALA A 194 7.77 4.69 -1.53
C ALA A 194 8.66 4.37 -0.33
N MET A 195 9.95 4.51 -0.52
CA MET A 195 10.97 4.26 0.51
C MET A 195 11.45 5.56 1.16
N SER A 196 12.42 5.46 2.06
CA SER A 196 12.94 6.55 2.89
C SER A 196 13.59 7.72 2.11
N THR A 197 13.82 7.56 0.82
CA THR A 197 14.34 8.63 -0.07
C THR A 197 13.30 9.68 -0.42
N ILE A 198 11.99 9.40 -0.25
CA ILE A 198 10.94 10.35 -0.60
C ILE A 198 11.08 11.65 0.21
N GLY A 199 11.02 12.77 -0.46
CA GLY A 199 11.19 14.08 0.17
C GLY A 199 12.61 14.43 0.60
N THR A 200 13.61 13.68 0.13
CA THR A 200 15.03 13.95 0.42
C THR A 200 15.87 13.98 -0.88
N ASP A 201 17.07 14.53 -0.79
CA ASP A 201 18.07 14.50 -1.86
C ASP A 201 19.03 13.30 -1.77
N GLN A 202 18.71 12.33 -0.89
CA GLN A 202 19.54 11.13 -0.71
C GLN A 202 19.60 10.32 -2.00
N GLN A 203 20.82 9.91 -2.37
CA GLN A 203 21.06 9.09 -3.57
C GLN A 203 20.99 7.58 -3.29
N GLY A 204 20.71 7.21 -2.04
CA GLY A 204 20.56 5.83 -1.59
C GLY A 204 20.43 5.74 -0.07
N PHE A 205 20.21 4.53 0.41
CA PHE A 205 20.10 4.21 1.83
C PHE A 205 20.46 2.75 2.08
N LEU A 206 20.63 2.38 3.34
CA LEU A 206 20.80 0.98 3.75
C LEU A 206 19.46 0.36 4.13
N LEU A 207 19.18 -0.82 3.58
CA LEU A 207 18.02 -1.64 3.89
C LEU A 207 18.50 -3.03 4.33
N ASN A 208 18.38 -3.34 5.61
CA ASN A 208 18.89 -4.59 6.19
C ASN A 208 20.33 -4.86 5.72
N ASP A 209 21.24 -3.91 5.98
CA ASP A 209 22.68 -3.92 5.59
C ASP A 209 22.97 -4.02 4.08
N ARG A 210 21.96 -3.90 3.22
CA ARG A 210 22.11 -3.85 1.76
C ARG A 210 21.91 -2.44 1.26
N GLU A 211 22.80 -2.02 0.36
CA GLU A 211 22.73 -0.69 -0.24
C GLU A 211 21.64 -0.63 -1.31
N VAL A 212 20.75 0.35 -1.19
CA VAL A 212 19.74 0.71 -2.19
C VAL A 212 20.20 1.98 -2.88
N PHE A 213 20.25 1.96 -4.22
CA PHE A 213 20.66 3.09 -5.05
C PHE A 213 19.45 3.78 -5.67
N ARG A 214 19.45 5.12 -5.62
CA ARG A 214 18.46 5.97 -6.29
C ARG A 214 19.04 6.48 -7.61
N ARG A 215 18.53 5.97 -8.74
CA ARG A 215 19.02 6.36 -10.07
C ARG A 215 17.89 6.37 -11.10
N GLY A 216 17.74 7.49 -11.83
CA GLY A 216 16.78 7.58 -12.94
C GLY A 216 15.33 7.31 -12.52
N GLY A 217 14.89 7.76 -11.35
CA GLY A 217 13.54 7.55 -10.84
C GLY A 217 13.26 6.14 -10.33
N ARG A 218 14.30 5.34 -10.07
CA ARG A 218 14.20 3.97 -9.53
C ARG A 218 15.04 3.81 -8.28
N LEU A 219 14.58 2.90 -7.44
CA LEU A 219 15.34 2.38 -6.31
C LEU A 219 15.71 0.92 -6.62
N THR A 220 16.99 0.60 -6.58
CA THR A 220 17.49 -0.73 -6.93
C THR A 220 18.57 -1.21 -5.97
N LEU A 221 18.60 -2.51 -5.71
CA LEU A 221 19.77 -3.18 -5.16
C LEU A 221 20.90 -3.26 -6.20
N ALA A 222 22.09 -3.70 -5.77
CA ALA A 222 23.26 -3.84 -6.64
C ALA A 222 23.05 -4.81 -7.81
N ASP A 223 22.18 -5.82 -7.66
CA ASP A 223 21.81 -6.80 -8.68
C ASP A 223 20.72 -6.32 -9.64
N GLY A 224 20.23 -5.07 -9.47
CA GLY A 224 19.16 -4.49 -10.28
C GLY A 224 17.75 -4.80 -9.81
N THR A 225 17.56 -5.56 -8.73
CA THR A 225 16.25 -5.80 -8.11
C THR A 225 15.66 -4.49 -7.66
N LEU A 226 14.39 -4.20 -8.03
CA LEU A 226 13.65 -3.04 -7.53
C LEU A 226 13.45 -3.16 -6.02
N ALA A 227 13.66 -2.07 -5.30
CA ALA A 227 13.60 -1.99 -3.84
C ALA A 227 12.63 -0.89 -3.41
N GLY A 228 11.34 -1.11 -3.65
CA GLY A 228 10.31 -0.09 -3.55
C GLY A 228 10.41 0.94 -4.67
N ALA A 229 9.61 1.99 -4.61
CA ALA A 229 9.50 3.02 -5.65
C ALA A 229 10.03 4.39 -5.20
N ASP A 230 10.47 5.17 -6.18
CA ASP A 230 10.88 6.57 -6.02
C ASP A 230 9.80 7.50 -6.57
N ILE A 231 8.60 7.39 -6.04
CA ILE A 231 7.43 8.13 -6.53
C ILE A 231 6.52 8.58 -5.39
N ASP A 232 5.91 9.74 -5.52
CA ASP A 232 4.83 10.23 -4.66
C ASP A 232 3.45 9.92 -5.26
N MET A 233 2.39 9.98 -4.43
CA MET A 233 1.04 9.63 -4.86
C MET A 233 0.49 10.57 -5.94
N LEU A 234 0.79 11.86 -5.90
CA LEU A 234 0.34 12.80 -6.92
C LEU A 234 1.01 12.54 -8.27
N SER A 235 2.25 12.09 -8.25
CA SER A 235 2.96 11.62 -9.46
C SER A 235 2.35 10.32 -10.01
N CYS A 236 1.90 9.39 -9.16
CA CYS A 236 1.12 8.23 -9.61
C CYS A 236 -0.20 8.65 -10.30
N VAL A 237 -0.91 9.64 -9.73
CA VAL A 237 -2.14 10.18 -10.34
C VAL A 237 -1.87 10.81 -11.70
N ARG A 238 -0.81 11.63 -11.81
CA ARG A 238 -0.40 12.22 -13.12
C ARG A 238 -0.07 11.13 -14.12
N PHE A 239 0.72 10.14 -13.73
CA PHE A 239 1.06 9.02 -14.61
C PHE A 239 -0.18 8.25 -15.09
N ALA A 240 -1.11 7.97 -14.19
CA ALA A 240 -2.37 7.31 -14.53
C ALA A 240 -3.23 8.14 -15.49
N HIS A 241 -3.26 9.46 -15.33
CA HIS A 241 -4.00 10.36 -16.21
C HIS A 241 -3.30 10.55 -17.56
N GLU A 242 -2.02 10.90 -17.58
CA GLU A 242 -1.29 11.35 -18.76
C GLU A 242 -0.75 10.20 -19.61
N HIS A 243 -0.31 9.09 -18.99
CA HIS A 243 0.33 7.97 -19.70
C HIS A 243 -0.56 6.74 -19.85
N ILE A 244 -1.46 6.47 -18.88
CA ILE A 244 -2.42 5.37 -18.99
C ILE A 244 -3.70 5.84 -19.70
N GLY A 245 -3.99 7.15 -19.70
CA GLY A 245 -5.14 7.76 -20.38
C GLY A 245 -6.44 7.70 -19.57
N LEU A 246 -6.35 7.55 -18.25
CA LEU A 246 -7.53 7.56 -17.39
C LEU A 246 -8.13 8.98 -17.26
N PRO A 247 -9.47 9.11 -17.16
CA PRO A 247 -10.07 10.35 -16.72
C PRO A 247 -9.45 10.79 -15.38
N LEU A 248 -9.18 12.09 -15.22
CA LEU A 248 -8.57 12.61 -13.98
C LEU A 248 -9.35 12.21 -12.74
N THR A 249 -10.69 12.24 -12.79
CA THR A 249 -11.55 11.81 -11.68
C THR A 249 -11.31 10.36 -11.30
N GLU A 250 -11.10 9.47 -12.27
CA GLU A 250 -10.81 8.06 -12.01
C GLU A 250 -9.42 7.90 -11.38
N ALA A 251 -8.39 8.57 -11.89
CA ALA A 251 -7.06 8.55 -11.31
C ALA A 251 -7.04 9.08 -9.86
N LEU A 252 -7.81 10.13 -9.58
CA LEU A 252 -7.98 10.67 -8.22
C LEU A 252 -8.73 9.68 -7.31
N ASN A 253 -9.80 9.03 -7.77
CA ASN A 253 -10.50 8.02 -7.02
C ASN A 253 -9.60 6.81 -6.69
N MET A 254 -8.75 6.40 -7.62
CA MET A 254 -7.76 5.35 -7.39
C MET A 254 -6.74 5.71 -6.30
N ALA A 255 -6.49 6.99 -6.05
CA ALA A 255 -5.57 7.47 -5.02
C ALA A 255 -6.24 7.86 -3.70
N SER A 256 -7.58 7.91 -3.65
CA SER A 256 -8.33 8.42 -2.49
C SER A 256 -9.49 7.50 -2.08
N LEU A 257 -10.57 7.48 -2.85
CA LEU A 257 -11.78 6.74 -2.52
C LEU A 257 -11.54 5.23 -2.48
N TYR A 258 -10.90 4.67 -3.50
CA TYR A 258 -10.75 3.21 -3.61
C TYR A 258 -9.83 2.62 -2.53
N PRO A 259 -8.67 3.21 -2.17
CA PRO A 259 -7.89 2.70 -1.03
C PRO A 259 -8.62 2.88 0.31
N ALA A 260 -9.40 3.96 0.51
CA ALA A 260 -10.20 4.15 1.72
C ALA A 260 -11.28 3.05 1.84
N GLU A 261 -12.02 2.77 0.77
CA GLU A 261 -13.00 1.67 0.71
C GLU A 261 -12.32 0.30 0.96
N ALA A 262 -11.14 0.07 0.38
CA ALA A 262 -10.44 -1.21 0.50
C ALA A 262 -10.00 -1.54 1.92
N ILE A 263 -9.74 -0.53 2.77
CA ILE A 263 -9.40 -0.71 4.19
C ILE A 263 -10.60 -0.48 5.12
N GLY A 264 -11.80 -0.17 4.58
CA GLY A 264 -12.99 0.06 5.37
C GLY A 264 -13.06 1.43 6.07
N CYS A 265 -12.21 2.40 5.67
CA CYS A 265 -12.20 3.75 6.24
C CYS A 265 -13.34 4.60 5.67
N ALA A 266 -14.42 4.75 6.42
CA ALA A 266 -15.65 5.39 5.98
C ALA A 266 -15.61 6.93 5.99
N THR A 267 -14.58 7.56 6.58
CA THR A 267 -14.51 9.02 6.73
C THR A 267 -13.58 9.69 5.73
N LYS A 268 -12.89 8.92 4.87
CA LYS A 268 -11.89 9.43 3.92
C LYS A 268 -12.23 9.10 2.47
N GLY A 269 -11.53 9.74 1.56
CA GLY A 269 -11.57 9.44 0.13
C GLY A 269 -12.55 10.29 -0.68
N SER A 270 -13.43 11.08 -0.05
CA SER A 270 -14.33 12.00 -0.74
C SER A 270 -14.55 13.29 0.05
N LEU A 271 -14.99 14.34 -0.65
CA LEU A 271 -15.40 15.62 -0.04
C LEU A 271 -16.92 15.65 0.07
N ALA A 272 -17.44 15.32 1.26
CA ALA A 272 -18.86 15.32 1.56
C ALA A 272 -19.10 15.71 3.03
N ALA A 273 -20.31 16.10 3.38
CA ALA A 273 -20.68 16.39 4.76
C ALA A 273 -20.51 15.14 5.64
N GLY A 274 -19.80 15.26 6.76
CA GLY A 274 -19.49 14.15 7.67
C GLY A 274 -18.19 13.42 7.38
N MET A 275 -17.52 13.73 6.26
CA MET A 275 -16.19 13.20 5.95
C MET A 275 -15.09 14.06 6.58
N ASP A 276 -13.90 13.50 6.72
CA ASP A 276 -12.71 14.25 7.11
C ASP A 276 -12.39 15.32 6.05
N ALA A 277 -12.06 16.53 6.49
CA ALA A 277 -11.73 17.63 5.59
C ALA A 277 -10.26 17.53 5.11
N ASP A 278 -9.96 16.43 4.45
CA ASP A 278 -8.68 16.17 3.78
C ASP A 278 -8.77 16.65 2.33
N MET A 279 -7.96 17.64 1.95
CA MET A 279 -8.11 18.30 0.66
C MET A 279 -6.75 18.66 0.06
N LEU A 280 -6.66 18.61 -1.25
CA LEU A 280 -5.56 19.18 -2.03
C LEU A 280 -6.08 20.38 -2.83
N VAL A 281 -5.25 21.42 -2.90
CA VAL A 281 -5.43 22.50 -3.87
C VAL A 281 -4.35 22.31 -4.93
N LEU A 282 -4.79 22.08 -6.16
CA LEU A 282 -3.91 21.84 -7.31
C LEU A 282 -4.09 22.96 -8.35
N LYS A 283 -3.01 23.28 -9.07
CA LYS A 283 -3.10 24.08 -10.28
C LYS A 283 -3.68 23.26 -11.45
N PRO A 284 -4.05 23.91 -12.57
CA PRO A 284 -4.52 23.19 -13.75
C PRO A 284 -3.53 22.16 -14.31
N ASP A 285 -2.23 22.34 -14.08
CA ASP A 285 -1.16 21.42 -14.45
C ASP A 285 -0.92 20.31 -13.41
N LEU A 286 -1.83 20.17 -12.45
CA LEU A 286 -1.77 19.24 -11.32
C LEU A 286 -0.58 19.48 -10.38
N SER A 287 0.10 20.64 -10.43
CA SER A 287 1.09 20.98 -9.41
C SER A 287 0.42 21.34 -8.08
N LEU A 288 1.01 20.87 -6.97
CA LEU A 288 0.45 21.05 -5.64
C LEU A 288 0.62 22.49 -5.17
N MET A 289 -0.47 23.11 -4.69
CA MET A 289 -0.46 24.43 -4.04
C MET A 289 -0.60 24.32 -2.53
N ALA A 290 -1.50 23.47 -2.04
CA ALA A 290 -1.70 23.27 -0.61
C ALA A 290 -2.24 21.86 -0.31
N THR A 291 -1.93 21.40 0.90
CA THR A 291 -2.47 20.16 1.49
C THR A 291 -3.14 20.50 2.82
N PHE A 292 -4.37 20.03 2.97
CA PHE A 292 -5.15 20.13 4.20
C PHE A 292 -5.40 18.74 4.77
N ILE A 293 -5.18 18.60 6.07
CA ILE A 293 -5.53 17.39 6.84
C ILE A 293 -6.48 17.80 7.95
N ALA A 294 -7.65 17.16 8.01
CA ALA A 294 -8.71 17.48 8.95
C ALA A 294 -9.04 18.99 8.99
N GLY A 295 -9.02 19.66 7.83
CA GLY A 295 -9.27 21.08 7.66
C GLY A 295 -8.10 22.02 8.01
N ALA A 296 -6.98 21.49 8.55
CA ALA A 296 -5.82 22.30 8.84
C ALA A 296 -4.85 22.30 7.64
N CYS A 297 -4.36 23.47 7.21
CA CYS A 297 -3.33 23.59 6.20
C CYS A 297 -2.00 23.08 6.78
N VAL A 298 -1.49 21.99 6.23
CA VAL A 298 -0.24 21.35 6.67
C VAL A 298 0.93 21.56 5.71
N PHE A 299 0.64 22.04 4.50
CA PHE A 299 1.63 22.39 3.49
C PHE A 299 1.07 23.43 2.51
N GLY A 300 1.92 24.38 2.07
CA GLY A 300 1.60 25.38 1.04
C GLY A 300 0.87 26.59 1.56
N GLU A 301 0.06 27.21 0.71
CA GLU A 301 -0.69 28.44 1.03
C GLU A 301 -1.96 28.16 1.83
N ASP A 302 -2.14 28.86 2.93
CA ASP A 302 -3.35 28.75 3.74
C ASP A 302 -4.45 29.69 3.21
N PHE A 303 -5.25 29.19 2.29
CA PHE A 303 -6.35 29.92 1.67
C PHE A 303 -7.50 30.26 2.66
N SER A 304 -7.54 29.66 3.85
CA SER A 304 -8.55 29.95 4.86
C SER A 304 -8.39 31.34 5.47
N LYS A 305 -7.18 31.93 5.41
CA LYS A 305 -6.85 33.25 5.94
C LYS A 305 -7.15 34.41 4.99
N GLY A 306 -7.48 34.13 3.73
CA GLY A 306 -7.77 35.14 2.70
C GLY A 306 -9.24 35.50 2.51
N ALA A 307 -10.17 34.82 3.17
CA ALA A 307 -11.61 35.03 3.00
C ALA A 307 -12.21 36.04 3.98
N ALA A 308 -11.39 36.76 4.75
CA ALA A 308 -11.83 37.83 5.69
C ALA A 308 -11.35 39.22 5.21
N ALA A 309 -11.80 39.64 4.02
CA ALA A 309 -11.64 40.99 3.54
C ALA A 309 -12.93 41.46 2.84
#